data_2a5bca94188ae24b2bb420b149f0ebc7
#
_entry.id   2a5bca94188ae24b2bb420b149f0ebc7
#
_cell.length_a   1.000
_cell.length_b   1.000
_cell.length_c   1.000
_cell.angle_alpha   90.00
_cell.angle_beta   90.00
_cell.angle_gamma   90.00
#
_symmetry.space_group_name_H-M   'P 1'
#
loop_
_entity.id
_entity.type
_entity.pdbx_description
1 polymer ?
#
loop_
_entity_poly.entity_id
_entity_poly.type
_entity_poly.pdbx_seq_one_letter_code
_entity_poly.pdbx_strand_id
1 'polypeptide(L)'
;MFNCGKGKHRFSETGYCDLFGKHGSFKEYEQMSKLSCYGLSADAIADVLLKDTRTIATWQRGVSKKANLFHDVICSSITLTVLFIQMDELWSFLRNKNSQLWVFVGFEVDSRFWMNFELGSRTTHTATKLVTRIKHFIGKWSRINPLKVTTDKLAAYKNALQSVFTDIDYVYLQIVKKRVKMRLVTVKKCFVKGTEDDFEGKTQNTSYIERFNLTLRQRVSYLQRKTLGYCKKKANFTDTLWINLYDYNYRCHHKSLRLPLTLPGVSRFQKKWTHRTPAMAMGLTQEALTWRFLFVMPIPVTR
;
A
#
# COMPACT_ATOMS: atom_id res chain seq x y z
N MET A 1 -8.51 -25.37 -21.07
CA MET A 1 -8.37 -24.91 -22.46
C MET A 1 -9.73 -25.02 -23.11
N PHE A 2 -10.20 -23.98 -23.80
CA PHE A 2 -11.52 -23.92 -24.43
C PHE A 2 -11.36 -23.95 -25.94
N ASN A 3 -12.32 -24.57 -26.64
CA ASN A 3 -12.37 -24.56 -28.08
C ASN A 3 -13.46 -23.58 -28.54
N CYS A 4 -13.17 -22.78 -29.55
CA CYS A 4 -14.19 -21.95 -30.19
C CYS A 4 -15.14 -22.85 -31.00
N GLY A 5 -16.47 -22.77 -30.73
CA GLY A 5 -17.47 -23.60 -31.46
C GLY A 5 -17.64 -23.27 -32.96
N LYS A 6 -17.11 -22.10 -33.39
CA LYS A 6 -17.18 -21.65 -34.81
C LYS A 6 -15.81 -21.59 -35.49
N GLY A 7 -14.73 -22.00 -34.87
CA GLY A 7 -13.38 -21.97 -35.45
C GLY A 7 -12.43 -22.94 -34.78
N LYS A 8 -11.33 -23.27 -35.48
CA LYS A 8 -10.26 -24.16 -34.96
C LYS A 8 -9.36 -23.51 -33.89
N HIS A 9 -9.78 -22.39 -33.31
CA HIS A 9 -8.97 -21.65 -32.30
C HIS A 9 -9.15 -22.24 -30.92
N ARG A 10 -8.03 -22.54 -30.27
CA ARG A 10 -7.97 -22.92 -28.85
C ARG A 10 -7.59 -21.69 -28.04
N PHE A 11 -8.28 -21.45 -26.94
CA PHE A 11 -7.94 -20.39 -25.99
C PHE A 11 -7.99 -20.92 -24.55
N SER A 12 -7.24 -20.30 -23.68
CA SER A 12 -7.23 -20.61 -22.25
C SER A 12 -7.84 -19.45 -21.47
N GLU A 13 -8.26 -19.73 -20.24
CA GLU A 13 -8.69 -18.70 -19.27
C GLU A 13 -7.66 -17.57 -19.09
N THR A 14 -6.39 -17.89 -19.30
CA THR A 14 -5.25 -16.97 -19.14
C THR A 14 -4.79 -16.34 -20.44
N GLY A 15 -5.44 -16.63 -21.58
CA GLY A 15 -4.97 -16.31 -22.94
C GLY A 15 -4.69 -14.83 -23.21
N TYR A 16 -5.30 -13.93 -22.43
CA TYR A 16 -5.18 -12.48 -22.57
C TYR A 16 -4.56 -11.80 -21.35
N CYS A 17 -3.88 -12.56 -20.48
CA CYS A 17 -3.27 -12.01 -19.27
C CYS A 17 -1.83 -12.52 -19.10
N ASP A 18 -1.05 -11.88 -18.22
CA ASP A 18 0.35 -12.21 -17.93
C ASP A 18 0.56 -13.62 -17.35
N LEU A 19 -0.53 -14.31 -17.04
CA LEU A 19 -0.51 -15.69 -16.58
C LEU A 19 -0.52 -16.69 -17.74
N PHE A 20 -0.67 -16.21 -19.00
CA PHE A 20 -0.59 -17.04 -20.17
C PHE A 20 0.77 -17.74 -20.27
N GLY A 21 0.75 -19.03 -20.57
CA GLY A 21 1.96 -19.85 -20.64
C GLY A 21 2.60 -20.20 -19.28
N LYS A 22 2.03 -19.74 -18.16
CA LYS A 22 2.46 -20.14 -16.83
C LYS A 22 1.62 -21.29 -16.31
N HIS A 23 2.28 -22.29 -15.74
CA HIS A 23 1.62 -23.50 -15.22
C HIS A 23 0.90 -23.18 -13.89
N GLY A 24 -0.39 -22.83 -13.95
CA GLY A 24 -1.22 -22.58 -12.79
C GLY A 24 -2.62 -22.10 -13.18
N SER A 25 -3.60 -22.41 -12.36
CA SER A 25 -4.97 -21.95 -12.47
C SER A 25 -5.16 -20.58 -11.79
N PHE A 26 -6.20 -19.82 -12.18
CA PHE A 26 -6.57 -18.58 -11.47
C PHE A 26 -6.76 -18.80 -9.96
N LYS A 27 -7.31 -19.94 -9.57
CA LYS A 27 -7.51 -20.29 -8.16
C LYS A 27 -6.18 -20.39 -7.40
N GLU A 28 -5.17 -21.03 -7.97
CA GLU A 28 -3.84 -21.14 -7.37
C GLU A 28 -3.14 -19.77 -7.25
N TYR A 29 -3.25 -18.91 -8.28
CA TYR A 29 -2.73 -17.55 -8.23
C TYR A 29 -3.42 -16.69 -7.16
N GLU A 30 -4.74 -16.83 -7.04
CA GLU A 30 -5.51 -16.16 -5.99
C GLU A 30 -5.11 -16.65 -4.60
N GLN A 31 -4.96 -17.96 -4.41
CA GLN A 31 -4.50 -18.55 -3.15
C GLN A 31 -3.10 -18.06 -2.80
N MET A 32 -2.15 -18.11 -3.73
CA MET A 32 -0.80 -17.59 -3.55
C MET A 32 -0.82 -16.12 -3.11
N SER A 33 -1.61 -15.28 -3.78
CA SER A 33 -1.72 -13.86 -3.46
C SER A 33 -2.30 -13.63 -2.06
N LYS A 34 -3.35 -14.36 -1.69
CA LYS A 34 -3.95 -14.32 -0.33
C LYS A 34 -2.95 -14.75 0.73
N LEU A 35 -2.27 -15.89 0.54
CA LEU A 35 -1.27 -16.40 1.48
C LEU A 35 -0.10 -15.43 1.66
N SER A 36 0.33 -14.77 0.58
CA SER A 36 1.32 -13.69 0.65
C SER A 36 0.85 -12.54 1.55
N CYS A 37 -0.45 -12.20 1.53
CA CYS A 37 -1.02 -11.14 2.36
C CYS A 37 -1.29 -11.58 3.82
N TYR A 38 -1.20 -12.87 4.11
CA TYR A 38 -1.24 -13.38 5.49
C TYR A 38 0.16 -13.51 6.12
N GLY A 39 1.19 -13.00 5.46
CA GLY A 39 2.55 -12.97 5.99
C GLY A 39 3.29 -14.30 5.87
N LEU A 40 2.86 -15.21 5.00
CA LEU A 40 3.59 -16.44 4.72
C LEU A 40 4.80 -16.15 3.83
N SER A 41 5.89 -16.88 4.08
CA SER A 41 7.06 -16.86 3.20
C SER A 41 6.76 -17.58 1.87
N ALA A 42 7.57 -17.32 0.84
CA ALA A 42 7.43 -18.01 -0.43
C ALA A 42 7.63 -19.54 -0.29
N ASP A 43 8.48 -19.97 0.63
CA ASP A 43 8.71 -21.39 0.92
C ASP A 43 7.46 -22.04 1.54
N ALA A 44 6.82 -21.36 2.53
CA ALA A 44 5.58 -21.84 3.14
C ALA A 44 4.41 -21.85 2.13
N ILE A 45 4.34 -20.88 1.24
CA ILE A 45 3.32 -20.85 0.18
C ILE A 45 3.55 -21.99 -0.82
N ALA A 46 4.80 -22.28 -1.15
CA ALA A 46 5.19 -23.37 -2.03
C ALA A 46 4.76 -24.73 -1.48
N ASP A 47 4.99 -24.94 -0.18
CA ASP A 47 4.57 -26.14 0.54
C ASP A 47 3.04 -26.31 0.51
N VAL A 48 2.28 -25.26 0.90
CA VAL A 48 0.80 -25.29 0.90
C VAL A 48 0.21 -25.55 -0.48
N LEU A 49 0.83 -25.01 -1.54
CA LEU A 49 0.31 -25.14 -2.91
C LEU A 49 0.93 -26.31 -3.68
N LEU A 50 1.82 -27.08 -3.06
CA LEU A 50 2.55 -28.20 -3.68
C LEU A 50 3.27 -27.76 -4.97
N LYS A 51 3.98 -26.63 -4.89
CA LYS A 51 4.74 -26.02 -6.00
C LYS A 51 6.19 -25.80 -5.58
N ASP A 52 7.06 -25.62 -6.56
CA ASP A 52 8.43 -25.18 -6.32
C ASP A 52 8.46 -23.70 -5.88
N THR A 53 9.35 -23.35 -4.95
CA THR A 53 9.52 -21.98 -4.43
C THR A 53 9.85 -20.97 -5.55
N ARG A 54 10.59 -21.38 -6.59
CA ARG A 54 10.90 -20.51 -7.74
C ARG A 54 9.66 -20.20 -8.55
N THR A 55 8.74 -21.16 -8.67
CA THR A 55 7.43 -20.97 -9.30
C THR A 55 6.63 -19.92 -8.55
N ILE A 56 6.52 -20.04 -7.22
CA ILE A 56 5.84 -19.05 -6.38
C ILE A 56 6.47 -17.66 -6.53
N ALA A 57 7.80 -17.55 -6.47
CA ALA A 57 8.49 -16.27 -6.66
C ALA A 57 8.24 -15.64 -8.05
N THR A 58 8.13 -16.47 -9.08
CA THR A 58 7.79 -16.04 -10.46
C THR A 58 6.36 -15.53 -10.53
N TRP A 59 5.43 -16.22 -9.90
CA TRP A 59 4.03 -15.81 -9.82
C TRP A 59 3.87 -14.50 -9.04
N GLN A 60 4.50 -14.40 -7.86
CA GLN A 60 4.50 -13.16 -7.06
C GLN A 60 5.01 -11.98 -7.87
N ARG A 61 6.07 -12.14 -8.64
CA ARG A 61 6.62 -11.09 -9.52
C ARG A 61 5.63 -10.66 -10.60
N GLY A 62 4.92 -11.59 -11.24
CA GLY A 62 3.89 -11.27 -12.23
C GLY A 62 2.75 -10.48 -11.63
N VAL A 63 2.21 -10.93 -10.48
CA VAL A 63 1.13 -10.23 -9.76
C VAL A 63 1.58 -8.84 -9.28
N SER A 64 2.81 -8.75 -8.74
CA SER A 64 3.41 -7.50 -8.27
C SER A 64 3.51 -6.44 -9.38
N LYS A 65 3.99 -6.83 -10.57
CA LYS A 65 4.08 -5.92 -11.72
C LYS A 65 2.72 -5.36 -12.10
N LYS A 66 1.69 -6.20 -12.15
CA LYS A 66 0.33 -5.76 -12.43
C LYS A 66 -0.23 -4.87 -11.33
N ALA A 67 -0.01 -5.21 -10.07
CA ALA A 67 -0.45 -4.40 -8.93
C ALA A 67 0.17 -3.01 -8.94
N ASN A 68 1.47 -2.91 -9.24
CA ASN A 68 2.17 -1.64 -9.40
C ASN A 68 1.57 -0.82 -10.54
N LEU A 69 1.49 -1.39 -11.74
CA LEU A 69 0.96 -0.71 -12.92
C LEU A 69 -0.49 -0.27 -12.73
N PHE A 70 -1.33 -1.14 -12.18
CA PHE A 70 -2.72 -0.79 -11.86
C PHE A 70 -2.81 0.38 -10.89
N HIS A 71 -2.00 0.35 -9.82
CA HIS A 71 -1.98 1.42 -8.83
C HIS A 71 -1.55 2.76 -9.44
N ASP A 72 -0.50 2.77 -10.25
CA ASP A 72 0.00 3.97 -10.92
C ASP A 72 -1.04 4.53 -11.91
N VAL A 73 -1.66 3.67 -12.72
CA VAL A 73 -2.69 4.07 -13.68
C VAL A 73 -3.92 4.65 -12.97
N ILE A 74 -4.48 3.94 -11.99
CA ILE A 74 -5.71 4.39 -11.34
C ILE A 74 -5.50 5.69 -10.53
N CYS A 75 -4.37 5.80 -9.82
CA CYS A 75 -4.05 7.02 -9.08
C CYS A 75 -3.72 8.21 -9.99
N SER A 76 -3.26 7.95 -11.23
CA SER A 76 -2.95 8.99 -12.22
C SER A 76 -4.16 9.40 -13.07
N SER A 77 -5.19 8.56 -13.16
CA SER A 77 -6.36 8.81 -14.03
C SER A 77 -7.45 9.65 -13.37
N ILE A 78 -7.47 9.76 -12.06
CA ILE A 78 -8.52 10.43 -11.28
C ILE A 78 -7.89 11.56 -10.45
N THR A 79 -8.59 12.70 -10.36
CA THR A 79 -8.20 13.77 -9.43
C THR A 79 -8.55 13.33 -8.02
N LEU A 80 -7.51 13.07 -7.21
CA LEU A 80 -7.68 12.63 -5.84
C LEU A 80 -7.85 13.82 -4.89
N THR A 81 -8.80 13.75 -3.92
CA THR A 81 -8.86 14.68 -2.81
C THR A 81 -8.08 14.13 -1.61
N VAL A 82 -6.79 14.46 -1.44
CA VAL A 82 -5.94 14.10 -0.28
C VAL A 82 -5.76 15.33 0.60
N LEU A 83 -6.18 15.27 1.81
CA LEU A 83 -6.10 16.37 2.74
C LEU A 83 -5.00 16.17 3.76
N PHE A 84 -4.70 14.93 4.10
CA PHE A 84 -3.80 14.63 5.20
C PHE A 84 -2.96 13.38 4.97
N ILE A 85 -1.64 13.56 4.89
CA ILE A 85 -0.65 12.48 4.72
C ILE A 85 0.15 12.29 5.98
N GLN A 86 0.32 11.04 6.38
CA GLN A 86 1.34 10.62 7.34
C GLN A 86 2.41 9.79 6.64
N MET A 87 3.67 10.00 7.03
CA MET A 87 4.79 9.18 6.53
C MET A 87 5.62 8.67 7.71
N ASP A 88 6.09 7.44 7.58
CA ASP A 88 6.94 6.77 8.57
C ASP A 88 7.78 5.69 7.89
N GLU A 89 8.77 5.14 8.59
CA GLU A 89 9.60 4.06 8.04
C GLU A 89 9.63 2.83 8.94
N LEU A 90 9.68 1.65 8.28
CA LEU A 90 9.83 0.36 8.94
C LEU A 90 11.23 -0.19 8.68
N TRP A 91 11.89 -0.59 9.76
CA TRP A 91 13.17 -1.27 9.68
C TRP A 91 13.01 -2.73 9.25
N SER A 92 13.89 -3.18 8.37
CA SER A 92 14.15 -4.56 7.99
C SER A 92 15.64 -4.71 7.64
N PHE A 93 16.02 -5.83 7.05
CA PHE A 93 17.40 -6.06 6.60
C PHE A 93 17.43 -7.03 5.42
N LEU A 94 18.55 -7.01 4.68
CA LEU A 94 18.81 -7.88 3.55
C LEU A 94 19.91 -8.89 3.92
N ARG A 95 19.59 -10.18 3.93
CA ARG A 95 20.48 -11.31 4.28
C ARG A 95 20.95 -11.32 5.74
N ASN A 96 21.53 -10.25 6.23
CA ASN A 96 22.02 -10.11 7.60
C ASN A 96 21.67 -8.72 8.17
N LYS A 97 21.68 -8.59 9.50
CA LYS A 97 21.24 -7.36 10.20
C LYS A 97 22.14 -6.15 9.94
N ASN A 98 23.37 -6.33 9.46
CA ASN A 98 24.27 -5.24 9.11
C ASN A 98 23.85 -4.58 7.79
N SER A 99 23.20 -5.33 6.90
CA SER A 99 22.63 -4.81 5.65
C SER A 99 21.22 -4.27 5.87
N GLN A 100 21.13 -3.12 6.53
CA GLN A 100 19.85 -2.50 6.86
C GLN A 100 19.06 -2.13 5.61
N LEU A 101 17.78 -2.40 5.63
CA LEU A 101 16.82 -2.05 4.57
C LEU A 101 15.57 -1.46 5.20
N TRP A 102 15.19 -0.28 4.77
CA TRP A 102 14.06 0.46 5.30
C TRP A 102 12.94 0.54 4.28
N VAL A 103 11.72 0.45 4.74
CA VAL A 103 10.51 0.67 3.94
C VAL A 103 9.93 2.00 4.36
N PHE A 104 10.08 3.01 3.53
CA PHE A 104 9.42 4.30 3.69
C PHE A 104 7.99 4.19 3.17
N VAL A 105 7.02 4.66 3.91
CA VAL A 105 5.61 4.49 3.63
C VAL A 105 4.89 5.84 3.66
N GLY A 106 4.07 6.09 2.66
CA GLY A 106 3.14 7.23 2.62
C GLY A 106 1.69 6.75 2.73
N PHE A 107 0.92 7.38 3.61
CA PHE A 107 -0.41 6.95 4.00
C PHE A 107 -1.36 8.14 4.08
N GLU A 108 -2.47 8.08 3.35
CA GLU A 108 -3.55 9.06 3.45
C GLU A 108 -4.49 8.64 4.59
N VAL A 109 -4.75 9.58 5.51
CA VAL A 109 -5.34 9.26 6.81
C VAL A 109 -6.85 9.09 6.75
N ASP A 110 -7.55 9.88 5.97
CA ASP A 110 -9.03 9.91 5.97
C ASP A 110 -9.61 8.67 5.30
N SER A 111 -9.09 8.30 4.15
CA SER A 111 -9.46 7.10 3.41
C SER A 111 -8.71 5.84 3.88
N ARG A 112 -7.70 5.96 4.74
CA ARG A 112 -6.78 4.86 5.08
C ARG A 112 -6.02 4.32 3.88
N PHE A 113 -5.81 5.12 2.86
CA PHE A 113 -5.20 4.69 1.61
C PHE A 113 -3.67 4.64 1.72
N TRP A 114 -3.10 3.49 1.44
CA TRP A 114 -1.66 3.32 1.32
C TRP A 114 -1.21 3.91 -0.01
N MET A 115 -0.70 5.15 0.01
CA MET A 115 -0.38 5.89 -1.21
C MET A 115 0.76 5.28 -1.99
N ASN A 116 1.88 5.03 -1.32
CA ASN A 116 3.05 4.40 -1.95
C ASN A 116 4.07 3.99 -0.90
N PHE A 117 5.13 3.32 -1.36
CA PHE A 117 6.28 2.94 -0.53
C PHE A 117 7.58 3.04 -1.33
N GLU A 118 8.71 3.14 -0.62
CA GLU A 118 10.05 3.05 -1.22
C GLU A 118 10.97 2.22 -0.31
N LEU A 119 11.73 1.28 -0.92
CA LEU A 119 12.73 0.50 -0.21
C LEU A 119 14.13 1.07 -0.44
N GLY A 120 14.85 1.30 0.66
CA GLY A 120 16.23 1.79 0.55
C GLY A 120 16.90 1.95 1.89
N SER A 121 18.03 2.67 1.90
CA SER A 121 18.70 3.11 3.11
C SER A 121 17.91 4.22 3.80
N ARG A 122 18.13 4.45 5.08
CA ARG A 122 17.45 5.51 5.85
C ARG A 122 18.07 6.88 5.54
N THR A 123 17.88 7.34 4.32
CA THR A 123 18.49 8.56 3.76
C THR A 123 17.47 9.49 3.12
N THR A 124 17.86 10.74 2.92
CA THR A 124 17.06 11.73 2.17
C THR A 124 16.73 11.24 0.77
N HIS A 125 17.66 10.54 0.09
CA HIS A 125 17.43 10.00 -1.25
C HIS A 125 16.22 9.05 -1.30
N THR A 126 16.09 8.14 -0.34
CA THR A 126 14.95 7.22 -0.27
C THR A 126 13.66 7.96 0.06
N ALA A 127 13.70 8.93 0.98
CA ALA A 127 12.55 9.78 1.31
C ALA A 127 12.11 10.61 0.09
N THR A 128 13.06 11.19 -0.66
CA THR A 128 12.77 11.96 -1.89
C THR A 128 12.06 11.10 -2.93
N LYS A 129 12.50 9.85 -3.15
CA LYS A 129 11.80 8.93 -4.06
C LYS A 129 10.35 8.68 -3.64
N LEU A 130 10.10 8.45 -2.35
CA LEU A 130 8.73 8.28 -1.85
C LEU A 130 7.91 9.55 -2.09
N VAL A 131 8.42 10.72 -1.71
CA VAL A 131 7.71 12.00 -1.85
C VAL A 131 7.45 12.33 -3.32
N THR A 132 8.38 12.02 -4.22
CA THR A 132 8.19 12.19 -5.68
C THR A 132 7.04 11.31 -6.20
N ARG A 133 6.96 10.04 -5.78
CA ARG A 133 5.84 9.16 -6.13
C ARG A 133 4.51 9.68 -5.60
N ILE A 134 4.49 10.17 -4.36
CA ILE A 134 3.31 10.79 -3.77
C ILE A 134 2.90 12.04 -4.54
N LYS A 135 3.86 12.91 -4.89
CA LYS A 135 3.62 14.11 -5.69
C LYS A 135 2.97 13.78 -7.02
N HIS A 136 3.39 12.72 -7.69
CA HIS A 136 2.82 12.29 -8.96
C HIS A 136 1.31 12.06 -8.87
N PHE A 137 0.82 11.54 -7.75
CA PHE A 137 -0.62 11.35 -7.52
C PHE A 137 -1.32 12.65 -7.12
N ILE A 138 -0.65 13.54 -6.41
CA ILE A 138 -1.18 14.82 -5.93
C ILE A 138 -1.12 15.91 -7.01
N GLY A 139 -0.20 15.88 -7.94
CA GLY A 139 0.08 16.95 -8.92
C GLY A 139 -1.08 17.37 -9.83
N LYS A 140 -2.22 16.66 -9.78
CA LYS A 140 -3.45 16.96 -10.51
C LYS A 140 -4.51 17.71 -9.68
N TRP A 141 -4.14 18.26 -8.51
CA TRP A 141 -5.09 18.72 -7.48
C TRP A 141 -5.57 20.16 -7.61
N SER A 142 -6.82 20.36 -7.14
CA SER A 142 -7.39 21.65 -6.85
C SER A 142 -6.75 22.25 -5.59
N ARG A 143 -6.25 23.49 -5.69
CA ARG A 143 -5.49 24.21 -4.64
C ARG A 143 -6.38 24.84 -3.55
N ILE A 144 -7.43 24.17 -3.12
CA ILE A 144 -8.43 24.79 -2.23
C ILE A 144 -7.96 24.85 -0.77
N ASN A 145 -7.14 23.89 -0.31
CA ASN A 145 -6.60 23.86 1.06
C ASN A 145 -5.15 23.34 1.06
N PRO A 146 -4.27 23.82 1.95
CA PRO A 146 -2.91 23.29 2.05
C PRO A 146 -2.95 21.83 2.49
N LEU A 147 -2.12 21.01 1.83
CA LEU A 147 -1.94 19.61 2.18
C LEU A 147 -1.30 19.50 3.56
N LYS A 148 -1.94 18.80 4.49
CA LYS A 148 -1.37 18.54 5.82
C LYS A 148 -0.44 17.33 5.76
N VAL A 149 0.79 17.50 6.24
CA VAL A 149 1.77 16.42 6.31
C VAL A 149 2.27 16.28 7.73
N THR A 150 2.25 15.05 8.27
CA THR A 150 2.77 14.76 9.60
C THR A 150 3.71 13.56 9.54
N THR A 151 4.90 13.69 10.14
CA THR A 151 5.90 12.62 10.25
C THR A 151 6.51 12.56 11.65
N ASP A 152 7.38 11.59 11.88
CA ASP A 152 8.33 11.66 12.99
C ASP A 152 9.43 12.73 12.72
N LYS A 153 10.44 12.82 13.62
CA LYS A 153 11.53 13.81 13.52
C LYS A 153 12.63 13.41 12.52
N LEU A 154 12.42 12.47 11.61
CA LEU A 154 13.46 12.12 10.63
C LEU A 154 13.73 13.30 9.68
N ALA A 155 14.95 13.84 9.72
CA ALA A 155 15.35 15.00 8.89
C ALA A 155 15.19 14.73 7.37
N ALA A 156 15.28 13.48 6.95
CA ALA A 156 15.11 13.07 5.56
C ALA A 156 13.76 13.49 4.98
N TYR A 157 12.66 13.45 5.77
CA TYR A 157 11.35 13.88 5.31
C TYR A 157 11.27 15.40 5.09
N LYS A 158 11.86 16.20 6.01
CA LYS A 158 11.92 17.65 5.85
C LYS A 158 12.60 18.02 4.54
N ASN A 159 13.80 17.47 4.31
CA ASN A 159 14.58 17.76 3.11
C ASN A 159 13.87 17.30 1.83
N ALA A 160 13.25 16.12 1.86
CA ALA A 160 12.51 15.58 0.73
C ALA A 160 11.29 16.44 0.38
N LEU A 161 10.49 16.85 1.38
CA LEU A 161 9.33 17.71 1.17
C LEU A 161 9.73 19.08 0.59
N GLN A 162 10.78 19.70 1.15
CA GLN A 162 11.28 20.98 0.66
C GLN A 162 11.78 20.92 -0.78
N SER A 163 12.44 19.81 -1.17
CA SER A 163 12.98 19.65 -2.53
C SER A 163 11.96 19.25 -3.57
N VAL A 164 10.88 18.53 -3.18
CA VAL A 164 9.91 17.97 -4.12
C VAL A 164 8.62 18.78 -4.20
N PHE A 165 8.08 19.25 -3.06
CA PHE A 165 6.81 20.00 -3.01
C PHE A 165 7.01 21.50 -3.25
N THR A 166 7.72 21.85 -4.32
CA THR A 166 8.02 23.25 -4.68
C THR A 166 6.80 24.01 -5.19
N ASP A 167 5.85 23.29 -5.79
CA ASP A 167 4.62 23.78 -6.44
C ASP A 167 3.33 23.29 -5.74
N ILE A 168 3.47 22.60 -4.61
CA ILE A 168 2.35 22.14 -3.78
C ILE A 168 2.29 23.00 -2.52
N ASP A 169 1.11 23.56 -2.24
CA ASP A 169 0.88 24.20 -0.96
C ASP A 169 0.65 23.16 0.11
N TYR A 170 1.50 23.18 1.16
CA TYR A 170 1.43 22.23 2.27
C TYR A 170 1.85 22.85 3.59
N VAL A 171 1.33 22.31 4.68
CA VAL A 171 1.78 22.56 6.04
C VAL A 171 2.39 21.27 6.62
N TYR A 172 3.43 21.42 7.44
CA TYR A 172 4.22 20.28 7.88
C TYR A 172 4.49 20.28 9.39
N LEU A 173 4.06 19.19 10.04
CA LEU A 173 4.24 18.94 11.46
C LEU A 173 5.14 17.72 11.70
N GLN A 174 6.12 17.87 12.57
CA GLN A 174 6.91 16.75 13.10
C GLN A 174 6.50 16.41 14.52
N ILE A 175 6.25 15.13 14.78
CA ILE A 175 5.94 14.60 16.12
C ILE A 175 7.20 13.99 16.72
N VAL A 176 7.69 14.58 17.79
CA VAL A 176 8.88 14.13 18.52
C VAL A 176 8.45 13.39 19.77
N LYS A 177 8.68 12.07 19.82
CA LYS A 177 8.35 11.21 20.96
C LYS A 177 9.59 10.93 21.79
N LYS A 178 9.66 11.42 23.04
CA LYS A 178 10.71 11.06 23.99
C LYS A 178 10.27 9.87 24.83
N ARG A 179 11.09 8.82 24.84
CA ARG A 179 10.86 7.62 25.64
C ARG A 179 11.98 7.43 26.66
N VAL A 180 11.60 7.07 27.89
CA VAL A 180 12.53 6.69 28.95
C VAL A 180 12.15 5.29 29.41
N LYS A 181 13.09 4.35 29.44
CA LYS A 181 12.85 2.92 29.78
C LYS A 181 11.65 2.35 29.01
N MET A 182 11.58 2.60 27.70
CA MET A 182 10.50 2.18 26.78
C MET A 182 9.13 2.83 27.00
N ARG A 183 8.95 3.65 28.03
CA ARG A 183 7.70 4.39 28.28
C ARG A 183 7.73 5.74 27.60
N LEU A 184 6.62 6.14 26.98
CA LEU A 184 6.44 7.46 26.40
C LEU A 184 6.33 8.48 27.52
N VAL A 185 7.28 9.45 27.57
CA VAL A 185 7.33 10.48 28.62
C VAL A 185 6.83 11.81 28.08
N THR A 186 7.20 12.18 26.87
CA THR A 186 6.86 13.48 26.29
C THR A 186 6.58 13.33 24.79
N VAL A 187 5.56 14.04 24.32
CA VAL A 187 5.28 14.25 22.89
C VAL A 187 5.43 15.73 22.62
N LYS A 188 6.40 16.11 21.81
CA LYS A 188 6.61 17.50 21.37
C LYS A 188 6.18 17.64 19.92
N LYS A 189 5.36 18.65 19.62
CA LYS A 189 4.98 19.05 18.28
C LYS A 189 5.97 20.09 17.78
N CYS A 190 6.44 19.94 16.55
CA CYS A 190 7.34 20.88 15.90
C CYS A 190 6.75 21.25 14.54
N PHE A 191 6.19 22.45 14.47
CA PHE A 191 5.63 23.03 13.24
C PHE A 191 6.80 23.50 12.38
N VAL A 192 7.08 22.75 11.30
CA VAL A 192 8.20 23.05 10.38
C VAL A 192 7.77 24.02 9.30
N LYS A 193 6.51 23.93 8.86
CA LYS A 193 5.86 24.86 7.92
C LYS A 193 4.39 24.98 8.32
N GLY A 194 3.90 26.20 8.51
CA GLY A 194 2.58 26.50 9.05
C GLY A 194 2.59 26.68 10.57
N THR A 195 1.40 26.80 11.15
CA THR A 195 1.15 27.10 12.57
C THR A 195 0.35 25.99 13.23
N GLU A 196 0.06 26.11 14.54
CA GLU A 196 -0.79 25.15 15.25
C GLU A 196 -2.23 25.15 14.73
N ASP A 197 -2.72 26.31 14.30
CA ASP A 197 -4.10 26.49 13.80
C ASP A 197 -4.35 25.74 12.49
N ASP A 198 -3.30 25.43 11.73
CA ASP A 198 -3.39 24.63 10.50
C ASP A 198 -3.66 23.14 10.78
N PHE A 199 -3.48 22.71 12.04
CA PHE A 199 -3.60 21.30 12.43
C PHE A 199 -4.65 21.11 13.52
N GLU A 200 -5.63 20.27 13.26
CA GLU A 200 -6.71 19.96 14.21
C GLU A 200 -6.82 18.45 14.48
N GLY A 201 -7.19 18.07 15.70
CA GLY A 201 -7.57 16.71 16.08
C GLY A 201 -6.59 15.64 15.62
N LYS A 202 -7.02 14.80 14.68
CA LYS A 202 -6.24 13.67 14.16
C LYS A 202 -4.98 14.06 13.39
N THR A 203 -4.87 15.29 12.91
CA THR A 203 -3.71 15.75 12.13
C THR A 203 -2.49 15.99 13.02
N GLN A 204 -2.67 16.13 14.33
CA GLN A 204 -1.63 16.41 15.31
C GLN A 204 -0.95 15.17 15.91
N ASN A 205 -1.00 14.02 15.25
CA ASN A 205 -0.35 12.80 15.72
C ASN A 205 0.08 11.88 14.55
N THR A 206 0.82 10.82 14.85
CA THR A 206 1.27 9.78 13.90
C THR A 206 0.62 8.43 14.16
N SER A 207 -0.49 8.39 14.89
CA SER A 207 -1.09 7.13 15.35
C SER A 207 -1.63 6.27 14.21
N TYR A 208 -2.08 6.88 13.12
CA TYR A 208 -2.65 6.17 11.98
C TYR A 208 -1.58 5.42 11.19
N ILE A 209 -0.47 6.07 10.87
CA ILE A 209 0.64 5.41 10.18
C ILE A 209 1.31 4.37 11.10
N GLU A 210 1.42 4.62 12.40
CA GLU A 210 1.93 3.63 13.36
C GLU A 210 1.04 2.39 13.43
N ARG A 211 -0.30 2.58 13.45
CA ARG A 211 -1.24 1.47 13.38
C ARG A 211 -1.16 0.72 12.05
N PHE A 212 -1.01 1.45 10.95
CA PHE A 212 -0.80 0.85 9.64
C PHE A 212 0.51 0.04 9.58
N ASN A 213 1.59 0.56 10.14
CA ASN A 213 2.87 -0.14 10.25
C ASN A 213 2.77 -1.46 11.04
N LEU A 214 1.93 -1.51 12.09
CA LEU A 214 1.63 -2.77 12.78
C LEU A 214 0.92 -3.77 11.85
N THR A 215 -0.03 -3.29 11.05
CA THR A 215 -0.71 -4.11 10.04
C THR A 215 0.28 -4.66 9.01
N LEU A 216 1.19 -3.83 8.49
CA LEU A 216 2.23 -4.29 7.57
C LEU A 216 3.14 -5.35 8.17
N ARG A 217 3.50 -5.21 9.46
CA ARG A 217 4.30 -6.23 10.17
C ARG A 217 3.61 -7.57 10.30
N GLN A 218 2.29 -7.60 10.34
CA GLN A 218 1.51 -8.86 10.36
C GLN A 218 1.38 -9.47 8.96
N ARG A 219 1.27 -8.63 7.93
CA ARG A 219 0.93 -9.03 6.56
C ARG A 219 2.15 -9.34 5.68
N VAL A 220 3.29 -8.77 5.99
CA VAL A 220 4.52 -8.90 5.18
C VAL A 220 5.55 -9.69 5.94
N SER A 221 5.86 -10.89 5.48
CA SER A 221 6.80 -11.83 6.13
C SER A 221 8.16 -11.18 6.48
N TYR A 222 8.68 -10.34 5.59
CA TYR A 222 9.99 -9.66 5.77
C TYR A 222 9.96 -8.50 6.78
N LEU A 223 8.79 -8.10 7.28
CA LEU A 223 8.62 -7.06 8.30
C LEU A 223 8.28 -7.62 9.68
N GLN A 224 8.03 -8.92 9.78
CA GLN A 224 7.77 -9.58 11.07
C GLN A 224 8.98 -9.46 11.99
N ARG A 225 8.72 -9.23 13.29
CA ARG A 225 9.77 -9.14 14.29
C ARG A 225 10.04 -10.51 14.91
N LYS A 226 11.30 -10.77 15.31
CA LYS A 226 11.70 -11.99 16.00
C LYS A 226 11.35 -13.26 15.22
N THR A 227 11.54 -13.26 13.91
CA THR A 227 11.33 -14.40 13.02
C THR A 227 12.62 -14.80 12.34
N LEU A 228 12.70 -16.05 11.91
CA LEU A 228 13.79 -16.53 11.04
C LEU A 228 13.59 -16.13 9.57
N GLY A 229 12.39 -15.65 9.22
CA GLY A 229 12.09 -15.16 7.87
C GLY A 229 12.74 -13.79 7.63
N TYR A 230 13.73 -13.75 6.73
CA TYR A 230 14.40 -12.52 6.34
C TYR A 230 14.50 -12.40 4.82
N CYS A 231 14.66 -11.18 4.35
CA CYS A 231 14.74 -10.90 2.92
C CYS A 231 16.13 -11.30 2.37
N LYS A 232 16.15 -12.19 1.37
CA LYS A 232 17.38 -12.57 0.64
C LYS A 232 17.61 -11.72 -0.61
N LYS A 233 16.51 -11.23 -1.25
CA LYS A 233 16.55 -10.43 -2.49
C LYS A 233 15.58 -9.25 -2.37
N LYS A 234 16.06 -8.02 -2.52
CA LYS A 234 15.24 -6.80 -2.46
C LYS A 234 14.02 -6.87 -3.38
N ALA A 235 14.16 -7.45 -4.57
CA ALA A 235 13.06 -7.61 -5.53
C ALA A 235 11.88 -8.40 -4.94
N ASN A 236 12.13 -9.52 -4.26
CA ASN A 236 11.07 -10.32 -3.64
C ASN A 236 10.33 -9.55 -2.55
N PHE A 237 11.04 -8.69 -1.81
CA PHE A 237 10.41 -7.83 -0.82
C PHE A 237 9.50 -6.79 -1.50
N THR A 238 9.99 -6.15 -2.57
CA THR A 238 9.19 -5.22 -3.39
C THR A 238 7.94 -5.91 -3.93
N ASP A 239 8.07 -7.14 -4.44
CA ASP A 239 6.96 -7.92 -4.96
C ASP A 239 5.90 -8.17 -3.89
N THR A 240 6.32 -8.58 -2.70
CA THR A 240 5.41 -8.81 -1.56
C THR A 240 4.70 -7.52 -1.13
N LEU A 241 5.38 -6.38 -1.15
CA LEU A 241 4.77 -5.09 -0.79
C LEU A 241 3.71 -4.67 -1.80
N TRP A 242 3.94 -4.82 -3.11
CA TRP A 242 2.93 -4.49 -4.14
C TRP A 242 1.69 -5.37 -4.07
N ILE A 243 1.87 -6.68 -3.83
CA ILE A 243 0.76 -7.60 -3.61
C ILE A 243 -0.08 -7.16 -2.39
N ASN A 244 0.59 -6.80 -1.29
CA ASN A 244 -0.07 -6.33 -0.09
C ASN A 244 -0.74 -4.96 -0.26
N LEU A 245 -0.15 -4.05 -1.03
CA LEU A 245 -0.74 -2.75 -1.34
C LEU A 245 -2.04 -2.92 -2.11
N TYR A 246 -2.05 -3.77 -3.14
CA TYR A 246 -3.27 -4.07 -3.89
C TYR A 246 -4.36 -4.65 -3.00
N ASP A 247 -4.03 -5.67 -2.21
CA ASP A 247 -5.00 -6.31 -1.32
C ASP A 247 -5.55 -5.32 -0.28
N TYR A 248 -4.68 -4.55 0.35
CA TYR A 248 -5.05 -3.60 1.39
C TYR A 248 -5.95 -2.49 0.84
N ASN A 249 -5.56 -1.86 -0.26
CA ASN A 249 -6.28 -0.71 -0.80
C ASN A 249 -7.56 -1.06 -1.54
N TYR A 250 -7.54 -2.14 -2.33
CA TYR A 250 -8.59 -2.39 -3.32
C TYR A 250 -9.51 -3.56 -2.96
N ARG A 251 -9.08 -4.44 -2.06
CA ARG A 251 -9.83 -5.66 -1.72
C ARG A 251 -10.35 -5.69 -0.30
N CYS A 252 -9.54 -5.27 0.67
CA CYS A 252 -9.86 -5.37 2.08
C CYS A 252 -10.79 -4.25 2.53
N HIS A 253 -11.94 -4.61 3.10
CA HIS A 253 -12.82 -3.65 3.76
C HIS A 253 -12.25 -3.23 5.12
N HIS A 254 -12.36 -1.95 5.45
CA HIS A 254 -11.95 -1.40 6.73
C HIS A 254 -13.15 -1.01 7.59
N LYS A 255 -13.22 -1.51 8.82
CA LYS A 255 -14.32 -1.20 9.74
C LYS A 255 -14.49 0.30 9.99
N SER A 256 -13.39 1.06 10.05
CA SER A 256 -13.41 2.51 10.25
C SER A 256 -13.92 3.31 9.05
N LEU A 257 -14.01 2.70 7.87
CA LEU A 257 -14.45 3.35 6.62
C LEU A 257 -15.90 3.02 6.26
N ARG A 258 -16.56 2.18 7.04
CA ARG A 258 -17.96 1.81 6.79
C ARG A 258 -18.89 3.02 6.93
N LEU A 259 -19.89 3.09 6.08
CA LEU A 259 -20.97 4.10 6.14
C LEU A 259 -22.24 3.48 6.72
N PRO A 260 -22.98 4.21 7.55
CA PRO A 260 -24.28 3.75 8.00
C PRO A 260 -25.24 3.68 6.81
N LEU A 261 -26.05 2.62 6.75
CA LEU A 261 -27.17 2.53 5.82
C LEU A 261 -28.37 3.24 6.47
N THR A 262 -28.67 4.44 5.99
CA THR A 262 -29.85 5.22 6.38
C THR A 262 -31.02 4.87 5.44
N LEU A 263 -31.57 3.66 5.60
CA LEU A 263 -32.80 3.31 4.88
C LEU A 263 -34.00 3.39 5.86
N PRO A 264 -35.05 4.12 5.55
CA PRO A 264 -36.31 4.12 6.34
C PRO A 264 -36.86 2.69 6.40
N GLY A 265 -37.29 2.23 7.57
CA GLY A 265 -37.93 0.92 7.74
C GLY A 265 -36.98 -0.29 7.84
N VAL A 266 -35.65 -0.08 7.99
CA VAL A 266 -34.68 -1.19 8.11
C VAL A 266 -34.87 -1.93 9.43
N SER A 267 -35.22 -3.21 9.35
CA SER A 267 -35.34 -4.12 10.50
C SER A 267 -34.01 -4.24 11.29
N ARG A 268 -34.13 -4.55 12.60
CA ARG A 268 -33.01 -4.81 13.51
C ARG A 268 -32.04 -5.88 12.99
N PHE A 269 -32.50 -6.78 12.13
CA PHE A 269 -31.73 -7.90 11.56
C PHE A 269 -31.13 -7.59 10.19
N GLN A 270 -31.42 -6.44 9.58
CA GLN A 270 -30.87 -6.07 8.28
C GLN A 270 -29.46 -5.46 8.39
N LYS A 271 -28.72 -5.51 7.29
CA LYS A 271 -27.36 -4.98 7.18
C LYS A 271 -27.35 -3.47 7.45
N LYS A 272 -26.69 -3.05 8.52
CA LYS A 272 -26.67 -1.64 8.98
C LYS A 272 -25.52 -0.80 8.38
N TRP A 273 -24.63 -1.42 7.63
CA TRP A 273 -23.39 -0.77 7.19
C TRP A 273 -23.05 -1.15 5.75
N THR A 274 -22.66 -0.16 4.97
CA THR A 274 -21.93 -0.37 3.72
C THR A 274 -20.43 -0.40 4.02
N HIS A 275 -19.79 -1.52 3.71
CA HIS A 275 -18.35 -1.69 3.91
C HIS A 275 -17.58 -1.09 2.75
N ARG A 276 -16.50 -0.37 3.04
CA ARG A 276 -15.65 0.24 2.02
C ARG A 276 -14.20 -0.19 2.17
N THR A 277 -13.51 -0.30 1.03
CA THR A 277 -12.06 -0.38 0.96
C THR A 277 -11.45 1.03 1.02
N PRO A 278 -10.15 1.18 1.29
CA PRO A 278 -9.46 2.47 1.16
C PRO A 278 -9.64 3.11 -0.21
N ALA A 279 -9.55 2.34 -1.30
CA ALA A 279 -9.77 2.84 -2.66
C ALA A 279 -11.20 3.38 -2.89
N MET A 280 -12.21 2.69 -2.34
CA MET A 280 -13.60 3.20 -2.36
C MET A 280 -13.75 4.49 -1.55
N ALA A 281 -13.09 4.58 -0.40
CA ALA A 281 -13.13 5.79 0.43
C ALA A 281 -12.40 6.97 -0.22
N MET A 282 -11.38 6.69 -1.04
CA MET A 282 -10.64 7.66 -1.84
C MET A 282 -11.37 8.06 -3.13
N GLY A 283 -12.46 7.38 -3.49
CA GLY A 283 -13.19 7.62 -4.74
C GLY A 283 -12.57 7.00 -5.99
N LEU A 284 -11.58 6.09 -5.82
CA LEU A 284 -10.90 5.42 -6.93
C LEU A 284 -11.71 4.27 -7.53
N THR A 285 -12.51 3.60 -6.71
CA THR A 285 -13.37 2.48 -7.13
C THR A 285 -14.73 2.59 -6.47
N GLN A 286 -15.76 2.07 -7.13
CA GLN A 286 -17.12 2.03 -6.57
C GLN A 286 -17.34 0.78 -5.71
N GLU A 287 -16.57 -0.28 -5.95
CA GLU A 287 -16.68 -1.56 -5.26
C GLU A 287 -15.30 -2.13 -4.90
N ALA A 288 -15.29 -3.14 -4.03
CA ALA A 288 -14.10 -3.88 -3.72
C ALA A 288 -13.69 -4.75 -4.90
N LEU A 289 -12.44 -4.62 -5.35
CA LEU A 289 -11.93 -5.39 -6.50
C LEU A 289 -11.59 -6.83 -6.09
N THR A 290 -11.45 -7.71 -7.08
CA THR A 290 -11.05 -9.10 -6.88
C THR A 290 -9.62 -9.34 -7.39
N TRP A 291 -8.99 -10.43 -6.97
CA TRP A 291 -7.73 -10.86 -7.59
C TRP A 291 -7.91 -11.19 -9.07
N ARG A 292 -9.04 -11.80 -9.43
CA ARG A 292 -9.35 -12.10 -10.83
C ARG A 292 -9.39 -10.84 -11.69
N PHE A 293 -9.97 -9.75 -11.18
CA PHE A 293 -9.94 -8.45 -11.86
C PHE A 293 -8.51 -8.03 -12.19
N LEU A 294 -7.59 -8.06 -11.20
CA LEU A 294 -6.19 -7.71 -11.43
C LEU A 294 -5.53 -8.62 -12.48
N PHE A 295 -5.82 -9.91 -12.44
CA PHE A 295 -5.18 -10.88 -13.35
C PHE A 295 -5.61 -10.71 -14.81
N VAL A 296 -6.89 -10.39 -15.06
CA VAL A 296 -7.43 -10.24 -16.43
C VAL A 296 -7.34 -8.82 -16.97
N MET A 297 -7.02 -7.84 -16.11
CA MET A 297 -6.88 -6.45 -16.54
C MET A 297 -5.82 -6.35 -17.66
N PRO A 298 -6.15 -5.76 -18.82
CA PRO A 298 -5.19 -5.54 -19.88
C PRO A 298 -4.09 -4.60 -19.39
N ILE A 299 -2.83 -4.93 -19.67
CA ILE A 299 -1.72 -4.03 -19.41
C ILE A 299 -1.78 -2.94 -20.47
N PRO A 300 -1.83 -1.65 -20.11
CA PRO A 300 -1.67 -0.60 -21.10
C PRO A 300 -0.34 -0.79 -21.83
N VAL A 301 -0.37 -0.94 -23.12
CA VAL A 301 0.85 -0.92 -23.92
C VAL A 301 1.36 0.52 -23.87
N THR A 302 2.37 0.77 -23.07
CA THR A 302 3.12 2.04 -23.15
C THR A 302 3.79 2.07 -24.51
N ARG A 303 3.22 2.86 -25.43
CA ARG A 303 3.88 3.24 -26.68
C ARG A 303 4.96 4.27 -26.39
#